data_ab78eac1635e1e75d8c2e5817463d06b
#
_entry.id   ab78eac1635e1e75d8c2e5817463d06b
#
_cell.length_a   1.000
_cell.length_b   1.000
_cell.length_c   1.000
_cell.angle_alpha   90.00
_cell.angle_beta   90.00
_cell.angle_gamma   90.00
#
_symmetry.space_group_name_H-M   'P 1'
#
loop_
_entity.id
_entity.type
_entity.pdbx_description
1 polymer ?
#
loop_
_entity_poly.entity_id
_entity_poly.type
_entity_poly.pdbx_seq_one_letter_code
_entity_poly.pdbx_strand_id
1 'polypeptide(L)'
;AGRALEYNFDGFIVTTPAETHFQIGYRLLIAGYPVLIEKPLALNSKDAETLVITAEMNGVTLMVGHLLLFHPAIQKIKELVNAGRIGNLQYIYSNRLNLGTVRTEENVFWSFAPHDIAIFQYLIDSDPIHISSHGAAYIQENLFDTTMTTLAYENNIQGHIYVSRLHSFKEHRLVLVGDKGMIHFDDSAENKPLMVYDKGIDWEQGKPVKRD
;
A
#
# COMPACT_ATOMS: atom_id res chain seq x y z
N ALA A 1 8.68 24.77 -10.10
CA ALA A 1 10.00 24.16 -10.36
C ALA A 1 11.04 25.16 -10.90
N GLY A 2 10.70 26.08 -11.83
CA GLY A 2 11.71 26.95 -12.44
C GLY A 2 12.56 27.73 -11.45
N ARG A 3 11.97 28.45 -10.50
CA ARG A 3 12.71 29.21 -9.47
C ARG A 3 13.49 28.34 -8.49
N ALA A 4 13.04 27.12 -8.21
CA ALA A 4 13.74 26.24 -7.28
C ALA A 4 15.10 25.76 -7.81
N LEU A 5 15.26 25.67 -9.14
CA LEU A 5 16.50 25.29 -9.81
C LEU A 5 17.55 26.40 -9.84
N GLU A 6 17.20 27.64 -9.44
CA GLU A 6 18.13 28.75 -9.29
C GLU A 6 18.97 28.66 -8.00
N TYR A 7 18.59 27.77 -7.08
CA TYR A 7 19.25 27.57 -5.82
C TYR A 7 19.97 26.21 -5.80
N ASN A 8 21.08 26.14 -5.09
CA ASN A 8 21.85 24.91 -4.91
C ASN A 8 21.31 24.12 -3.71
N PHE A 9 20.43 23.12 -3.98
CA PHE A 9 19.87 22.21 -3.00
C PHE A 9 20.47 20.81 -3.19
N ASP A 10 20.49 19.99 -2.13
CA ASP A 10 20.93 18.60 -2.18
C ASP A 10 19.84 17.66 -2.76
N GLY A 11 18.60 18.08 -2.78
CA GLY A 11 17.46 17.33 -3.29
C GLY A 11 16.13 18.05 -3.08
N PHE A 12 15.05 17.45 -3.56
CA PHE A 12 13.72 18.06 -3.51
C PHE A 12 12.65 17.08 -2.97
N ILE A 13 11.66 17.65 -2.27
CA ILE A 13 10.44 16.97 -1.85
C ILE A 13 9.27 17.59 -2.60
N VAL A 14 8.52 16.77 -3.35
CA VAL A 14 7.34 17.20 -4.12
C VAL A 14 6.08 16.76 -3.37
N THR A 15 5.38 17.72 -2.78
CA THR A 15 4.13 17.53 -2.01
C THR A 15 2.98 18.31 -2.60
N THR A 16 3.03 18.55 -3.90
CA THR A 16 2.01 19.28 -4.66
C THR A 16 0.84 18.37 -5.02
N PRO A 17 -0.27 18.87 -5.62
CA PRO A 17 -1.33 18.01 -6.13
C PRO A 17 -0.82 16.97 -7.14
N ALA A 18 -1.40 15.76 -7.10
CA ALA A 18 -0.93 14.58 -7.83
C ALA A 18 -0.77 14.79 -9.35
N GLU A 19 -1.65 15.61 -9.96
CA GLU A 19 -1.59 15.96 -11.38
C GLU A 19 -0.30 16.70 -11.78
N THR A 20 0.41 17.27 -10.82
CA THR A 20 1.66 18.01 -11.06
C THR A 20 2.92 17.20 -10.80
N HIS A 21 2.80 16.03 -10.16
CA HIS A 21 3.92 15.21 -9.72
C HIS A 21 4.86 14.84 -10.87
N PHE A 22 4.31 14.35 -11.97
CA PHE A 22 5.09 13.96 -13.14
C PHE A 22 5.91 15.11 -13.69
N GLN A 23 5.27 16.25 -13.97
CA GLN A 23 5.95 17.37 -14.61
C GLN A 23 7.04 17.98 -13.73
N ILE A 24 6.78 18.07 -12.41
CA ILE A 24 7.73 18.64 -11.47
C ILE A 24 8.89 17.66 -11.28
N GLY A 25 8.57 16.38 -10.98
CA GLY A 25 9.56 15.34 -10.76
C GLY A 25 10.49 15.14 -11.95
N TYR A 26 9.92 15.06 -13.16
CA TYR A 26 10.69 14.89 -14.39
C TYR A 26 11.72 16.02 -14.61
N ARG A 27 11.31 17.28 -14.40
CA ARG A 27 12.25 18.43 -14.52
C ARG A 27 13.37 18.39 -13.50
N LEU A 28 13.08 17.98 -12.27
CA LEU A 28 14.08 17.90 -11.21
C LEU A 28 15.06 16.75 -11.46
N LEU A 29 14.56 15.58 -11.89
CA LEU A 29 15.39 14.43 -12.22
C LEU A 29 16.32 14.68 -13.41
N ILE A 30 15.83 15.33 -14.50
CA ILE A 30 16.70 15.74 -15.62
C ILE A 30 17.77 16.73 -15.18
N ALA A 31 17.44 17.61 -14.23
CA ALA A 31 18.42 18.55 -13.68
C ALA A 31 19.43 17.90 -12.73
N GLY A 32 19.37 16.58 -12.52
CA GLY A 32 20.32 15.82 -11.74
C GLY A 32 20.09 15.85 -10.22
N TYR A 33 18.87 16.16 -9.77
CA TYR A 33 18.57 16.21 -8.34
C TYR A 33 17.86 14.93 -7.85
N PRO A 34 18.23 14.42 -6.66
CA PRO A 34 17.41 13.45 -5.92
C PRO A 34 16.05 14.02 -5.58
N VAL A 35 14.98 13.21 -5.75
CA VAL A 35 13.61 13.68 -5.54
C VAL A 35 12.81 12.65 -4.74
N LEU A 36 12.13 13.13 -3.68
CA LEU A 36 11.04 12.42 -3.03
C LEU A 36 9.73 13.00 -3.55
N ILE A 37 8.84 12.16 -4.07
CA ILE A 37 7.52 12.55 -4.56
C ILE A 37 6.45 11.88 -3.70
N GLU A 38 5.46 12.66 -3.23
CA GLU A 38 4.29 12.09 -2.54
C GLU A 38 3.51 11.11 -3.42
N LYS A 39 2.81 10.20 -2.76
CA LYS A 39 1.92 9.26 -3.44
C LYS A 39 0.65 9.98 -3.99
N PRO A 40 0.12 9.54 -5.14
CA PRO A 40 0.69 8.59 -6.09
C PRO A 40 1.87 9.22 -6.84
N LEU A 41 2.87 8.42 -7.22
CA LEU A 41 4.04 8.91 -7.98
C LEU A 41 3.64 9.65 -9.25
N ALA A 42 2.65 9.11 -9.97
CA ALA A 42 2.00 9.70 -11.13
C ALA A 42 0.56 9.17 -11.25
N LEU A 43 -0.25 9.75 -12.13
CA LEU A 43 -1.64 9.33 -12.34
C LEU A 43 -1.80 8.22 -13.39
N ASN A 44 -0.71 7.78 -14.00
CA ASN A 44 -0.68 6.63 -14.91
C ASN A 44 0.68 5.94 -14.88
N SER A 45 0.71 4.68 -15.30
CA SER A 45 1.91 3.84 -15.25
C SER A 45 3.02 4.32 -16.17
N LYS A 46 2.70 4.88 -17.35
CA LYS A 46 3.69 5.36 -18.31
C LYS A 46 4.50 6.54 -17.77
N ASP A 47 3.82 7.49 -17.11
CA ASP A 47 4.48 8.63 -16.48
C ASP A 47 5.35 8.17 -15.29
N ALA A 48 4.84 7.22 -14.50
CA ALA A 48 5.60 6.64 -13.39
C ALA A 48 6.88 5.94 -13.90
N GLU A 49 6.77 5.09 -14.93
CA GLU A 49 7.89 4.42 -15.57
C GLU A 49 8.90 5.43 -16.15
N THR A 50 8.41 6.50 -16.79
CA THR A 50 9.27 7.58 -17.31
C THR A 50 10.08 8.24 -16.21
N LEU A 51 9.48 8.50 -15.03
CA LEU A 51 10.21 9.06 -13.89
C LEU A 51 11.30 8.10 -13.38
N VAL A 52 10.99 6.80 -13.29
CA VAL A 52 11.97 5.79 -12.86
C VAL A 52 13.15 5.74 -13.82
N ILE A 53 12.88 5.58 -15.13
CA ILE A 53 13.93 5.53 -16.17
C ILE A 53 14.75 6.83 -16.16
N THR A 54 14.10 7.99 -15.99
CA THR A 54 14.81 9.29 -15.95
C THR A 54 15.76 9.37 -14.75
N ALA A 55 15.32 8.89 -13.58
CA ALA A 55 16.16 8.85 -12.38
C ALA A 55 17.40 7.95 -12.59
N GLU A 56 17.18 6.75 -13.15
CA GLU A 56 18.24 5.79 -13.45
C GLU A 56 19.26 6.36 -14.46
N MET A 57 18.79 6.95 -15.57
CA MET A 57 19.63 7.55 -16.59
C MET A 57 20.49 8.71 -16.08
N ASN A 58 19.99 9.46 -15.11
CA ASN A 58 20.73 10.58 -14.52
C ASN A 58 21.50 10.17 -13.24
N GLY A 59 21.43 8.91 -12.80
CA GLY A 59 22.14 8.40 -11.63
C GLY A 59 21.68 9.05 -10.32
N VAL A 60 20.42 9.48 -10.22
CA VAL A 60 19.87 10.15 -9.04
C VAL A 60 18.78 9.32 -8.38
N THR A 61 18.57 9.53 -7.08
CA THR A 61 17.56 8.82 -6.32
C THR A 61 16.17 9.39 -6.57
N LEU A 62 15.22 8.51 -6.95
CA LEU A 62 13.80 8.78 -6.90
C LEU A 62 13.17 7.95 -5.77
N MET A 63 12.45 8.60 -4.89
CA MET A 63 11.73 7.97 -3.78
C MET A 63 10.25 8.35 -3.82
N VAL A 64 9.37 7.38 -3.54
CA VAL A 64 7.93 7.63 -3.39
C VAL A 64 7.56 7.69 -1.92
N GLY A 65 6.66 8.61 -1.56
CA GLY A 65 6.19 8.87 -0.20
C GLY A 65 5.30 7.77 0.37
N HIS A 66 5.70 6.51 0.30
CA HIS A 66 5.00 5.37 0.93
C HIS A 66 5.29 5.31 2.43
N LEU A 67 4.86 6.34 3.17
CA LEU A 67 5.20 6.56 4.59
C LEU A 67 4.88 5.38 5.50
N LEU A 68 3.80 4.64 5.21
CA LEU A 68 3.40 3.49 6.03
C LEU A 68 4.40 2.34 6.02
N LEU A 69 5.27 2.24 5.02
CA LEU A 69 6.34 1.24 5.02
C LEU A 69 7.36 1.48 6.15
N PHE A 70 7.46 2.71 6.64
CA PHE A 70 8.33 3.11 7.76
C PHE A 70 7.61 3.07 9.12
N HIS A 71 6.33 2.69 9.15
CA HIS A 71 5.59 2.56 10.41
C HIS A 71 6.16 1.41 11.24
N PRO A 72 6.47 1.61 12.55
CA PRO A 72 7.12 0.59 13.38
C PRO A 72 6.38 -0.75 13.40
N ALA A 73 5.04 -0.74 13.41
CA ALA A 73 4.26 -1.97 13.35
C ALA A 73 4.43 -2.71 12.01
N ILE A 74 4.48 -2.00 10.87
CA ILE A 74 4.67 -2.63 9.55
C ILE A 74 6.07 -3.23 9.44
N GLN A 75 7.09 -2.53 9.94
CA GLN A 75 8.46 -3.06 10.04
C GLN A 75 8.49 -4.32 10.91
N LYS A 76 7.82 -4.28 12.07
CA LYS A 76 7.74 -5.43 12.97
C LYS A 76 6.98 -6.61 12.37
N ILE A 77 5.92 -6.36 11.61
CA ILE A 77 5.21 -7.42 10.86
C ILE A 77 6.15 -8.09 9.86
N LYS A 78 6.93 -7.31 9.09
CA LYS A 78 7.92 -7.88 8.14
C LYS A 78 8.96 -8.76 8.84
N GLU A 79 9.49 -8.30 9.99
CA GLU A 79 10.40 -9.10 10.80
C GLU A 79 9.76 -10.43 11.24
N LEU A 80 8.52 -10.40 11.74
CA LEU A 80 7.80 -11.59 12.20
C LEU A 80 7.51 -12.57 11.06
N VAL A 81 7.12 -12.07 9.88
CA VAL A 81 6.91 -12.88 8.68
C VAL A 81 8.21 -13.54 8.24
N ASN A 82 9.29 -12.78 8.14
CA ASN A 82 10.61 -13.28 7.74
C ASN A 82 11.17 -14.29 8.75
N ALA A 83 10.87 -14.13 10.04
CA ALA A 83 11.22 -15.09 11.09
C ALA A 83 10.34 -16.35 11.09
N GLY A 84 9.36 -16.47 10.18
CA GLY A 84 8.45 -17.61 10.10
C GLY A 84 7.48 -17.72 11.28
N ARG A 85 7.19 -16.60 11.98
CA ARG A 85 6.37 -16.59 13.20
C ARG A 85 4.94 -17.09 12.98
N ILE A 86 4.40 -16.92 11.78
CA ILE A 86 3.09 -17.42 11.36
C ILE A 86 3.19 -18.58 10.35
N GLY A 87 4.41 -19.11 10.12
CA GLY A 87 4.67 -20.12 9.08
C GLY A 87 4.61 -19.54 7.68
N ASN A 88 4.14 -20.33 6.70
CA ASN A 88 3.94 -19.88 5.33
C ASN A 88 2.71 -18.98 5.24
N LEU A 89 2.87 -17.80 4.66
CA LEU A 89 1.74 -16.90 4.42
C LEU A 89 0.76 -17.53 3.44
N GLN A 90 -0.51 -17.55 3.79
CA GLN A 90 -1.60 -18.08 2.97
C GLN A 90 -2.54 -16.97 2.49
N TYR A 91 -2.79 -15.99 3.37
CA TYR A 91 -3.80 -14.98 3.11
C TYR A 91 -3.43 -13.65 3.78
N ILE A 92 -3.67 -12.55 3.08
CA ILE A 92 -3.50 -11.19 3.60
C ILE A 92 -4.71 -10.33 3.25
N TYR A 93 -5.18 -9.51 4.18
CA TYR A 93 -6.20 -8.52 3.81
C TYR A 93 -6.04 -7.21 4.57
N SER A 94 -6.55 -6.15 3.95
CA SER A 94 -6.68 -4.84 4.58
C SER A 94 -8.07 -4.25 4.40
N ASN A 95 -8.51 -3.58 5.45
CA ASN A 95 -9.66 -2.68 5.43
C ASN A 95 -9.16 -1.26 5.70
N ARG A 96 -9.51 -0.33 4.80
CA ARG A 96 -9.26 1.10 4.99
C ARG A 96 -10.56 1.86 4.77
N LEU A 97 -11.24 2.08 5.87
CA LEU A 97 -12.61 2.57 5.92
C LEU A 97 -12.66 3.87 6.71
N ASN A 98 -13.31 4.88 6.19
CA ASN A 98 -13.48 6.16 6.87
C ASN A 98 -14.54 7.00 6.17
N LEU A 99 -15.37 7.72 6.93
CA LEU A 99 -16.17 8.82 6.41
C LEU A 99 -15.28 10.09 6.40
N GLY A 100 -14.46 10.21 5.38
CA GLY A 100 -13.51 11.31 5.22
C GLY A 100 -14.02 12.41 4.28
N THR A 101 -13.11 13.28 3.85
CA THR A 101 -13.40 14.31 2.84
C THR A 101 -13.84 13.65 1.54
N VAL A 102 -15.01 14.03 1.05
CA VAL A 102 -15.49 13.62 -0.27
C VAL A 102 -14.71 14.41 -1.31
N ARG A 103 -13.88 13.72 -2.08
CA ARG A 103 -13.11 14.31 -3.16
C ARG A 103 -13.87 14.18 -4.47
N THR A 104 -13.73 15.16 -5.33
CA THR A 104 -14.36 15.21 -6.65
C THR A 104 -13.41 14.83 -7.78
N GLU A 105 -12.10 14.78 -7.49
CA GLU A 105 -11.04 14.60 -8.47
C GLU A 105 -10.58 13.15 -8.59
N GLU A 106 -10.77 12.34 -7.53
CA GLU A 106 -10.28 10.97 -7.48
C GLU A 106 -11.26 10.02 -6.78
N ASN A 107 -11.32 8.77 -7.23
CA ASN A 107 -12.11 7.73 -6.57
C ASN A 107 -11.40 7.23 -5.29
N VAL A 108 -12.13 6.47 -4.48
CA VAL A 108 -11.63 5.97 -3.18
C VAL A 108 -10.43 5.04 -3.33
N PHE A 109 -10.32 4.30 -4.43
CA PHE A 109 -9.20 3.39 -4.66
C PHE A 109 -7.89 4.17 -4.76
N TRP A 110 -7.81 5.21 -5.59
CA TRP A 110 -6.63 6.07 -5.71
C TRP A 110 -6.29 6.82 -4.43
N SER A 111 -7.32 7.20 -3.66
CA SER A 111 -7.09 7.88 -2.38
C SER A 111 -6.48 6.97 -1.31
N PHE A 112 -6.96 5.73 -1.19
CA PHE A 112 -6.70 4.86 -0.04
C PHE A 112 -5.81 3.65 -0.36
N ALA A 113 -6.11 2.92 -1.44
CA ALA A 113 -5.47 1.63 -1.74
C ALA A 113 -3.95 1.68 -2.00
N PRO A 114 -3.33 2.78 -2.51
CA PRO A 114 -1.88 2.79 -2.73
C PRO A 114 -1.05 2.48 -1.50
N HIS A 115 -1.54 2.82 -0.31
CA HIS A 115 -0.87 2.47 0.95
C HIS A 115 -0.90 0.97 1.20
N ASP A 116 -2.06 0.34 0.98
CA ASP A 116 -2.25 -1.09 1.23
C ASP A 116 -1.55 -1.94 0.17
N ILE A 117 -1.55 -1.49 -1.08
CA ILE A 117 -0.78 -2.11 -2.17
C ILE A 117 0.72 -2.13 -1.83
N ALA A 118 1.28 -0.98 -1.42
CA ALA A 118 2.68 -0.89 -1.05
C ALA A 118 3.03 -1.79 0.15
N ILE A 119 2.15 -1.87 1.15
CA ILE A 119 2.31 -2.77 2.30
C ILE A 119 2.28 -4.24 1.85
N PHE A 120 1.34 -4.62 0.98
CA PHE A 120 1.26 -6.00 0.48
C PHE A 120 2.52 -6.39 -0.30
N GLN A 121 2.96 -5.56 -1.25
CA GLN A 121 4.21 -5.80 -1.98
C GLN A 121 5.41 -5.92 -1.04
N TYR A 122 5.52 -5.03 -0.06
CA TYR A 122 6.60 -5.08 0.93
C TYR A 122 6.57 -6.35 1.78
N LEU A 123 5.39 -6.82 2.21
CA LEU A 123 5.27 -7.99 3.07
C LEU A 123 5.41 -9.31 2.32
N ILE A 124 4.82 -9.42 1.13
CA ILE A 124 4.83 -10.65 0.30
C ILE A 124 6.12 -10.76 -0.52
N ASP A 125 6.73 -9.62 -0.88
CA ASP A 125 7.95 -9.53 -1.72
C ASP A 125 7.75 -10.11 -3.14
N SER A 126 6.54 -9.95 -3.68
CA SER A 126 6.21 -10.33 -5.07
C SER A 126 5.03 -9.52 -5.61
N ASP A 127 4.91 -9.50 -6.94
CA ASP A 127 3.77 -8.91 -7.62
C ASP A 127 2.61 -9.90 -7.74
N PRO A 128 1.35 -9.44 -7.75
CA PRO A 128 0.20 -10.30 -7.99
C PRO A 128 0.18 -10.79 -9.44
N ILE A 129 -0.14 -12.08 -9.62
CA ILE A 129 -0.31 -12.71 -10.95
C ILE A 129 -1.73 -12.54 -11.51
N HIS A 130 -2.70 -12.23 -10.66
CA HIS A 130 -4.06 -11.92 -11.06
C HIS A 130 -4.68 -10.88 -10.15
N ILE A 131 -5.43 -9.95 -10.74
CA ILE A 131 -6.13 -8.88 -10.03
C ILE A 131 -7.57 -8.82 -10.53
N SER A 132 -8.52 -8.73 -9.59
CA SER A 132 -9.93 -8.45 -9.87
C SER A 132 -10.44 -7.39 -8.91
N SER A 133 -11.17 -6.41 -9.41
CA SER A 133 -11.69 -5.32 -8.59
C SER A 133 -13.13 -4.99 -8.96
N HIS A 134 -13.96 -4.77 -7.94
CA HIS A 134 -15.33 -4.31 -8.07
C HIS A 134 -15.52 -3.07 -7.21
N GLY A 135 -16.32 -2.13 -7.70
CA GLY A 135 -16.61 -0.90 -6.96
C GLY A 135 -18.00 -0.38 -7.26
N ALA A 136 -18.44 0.58 -6.44
CA ALA A 136 -19.70 1.27 -6.62
C ALA A 136 -19.57 2.76 -6.31
N ALA A 137 -20.34 3.57 -7.05
CA ALA A 137 -20.46 5.00 -6.91
C ALA A 137 -21.87 5.32 -6.38
N TYR A 138 -21.94 5.93 -5.20
CA TYR A 138 -23.20 6.26 -4.53
C TYR A 138 -23.40 7.76 -4.33
N ILE A 139 -22.30 8.53 -4.24
CA ILE A 139 -22.34 9.98 -3.99
C ILE A 139 -22.25 10.75 -5.30
N GLN A 140 -21.31 10.37 -6.17
CA GLN A 140 -21.06 11.04 -7.43
C GLN A 140 -20.97 10.01 -8.55
N GLU A 141 -21.60 10.30 -9.67
CA GLU A 141 -21.57 9.43 -10.85
C GLU A 141 -20.12 9.20 -11.32
N ASN A 142 -19.77 7.95 -11.64
CA ASN A 142 -18.45 7.52 -12.12
C ASN A 142 -17.27 7.68 -11.14
N LEU A 143 -17.49 8.11 -9.90
CA LEU A 143 -16.47 8.16 -8.87
C LEU A 143 -16.77 7.13 -7.77
N PHE A 144 -16.05 6.03 -7.76
CA PHE A 144 -16.28 4.96 -6.80
C PHE A 144 -16.02 5.41 -5.36
N ASP A 145 -17.02 5.17 -4.50
CA ASP A 145 -16.99 5.45 -3.07
C ASP A 145 -16.57 4.23 -2.25
N THR A 146 -16.67 3.06 -2.85
CA THR A 146 -16.23 1.80 -2.28
C THR A 146 -15.65 0.89 -3.34
N THR A 147 -14.57 0.16 -3.01
CA THR A 147 -14.00 -0.88 -3.88
C THR A 147 -13.54 -2.07 -3.05
N MET A 148 -13.76 -3.27 -3.62
CA MET A 148 -13.18 -4.52 -3.15
C MET A 148 -12.26 -5.05 -4.25
N THR A 149 -10.98 -5.18 -3.95
CA THR A 149 -9.96 -5.68 -4.87
C THR A 149 -9.39 -6.98 -4.33
N THR A 150 -9.40 -8.03 -5.15
CA THR A 150 -8.77 -9.31 -4.85
C THR A 150 -7.49 -9.47 -5.65
N LEU A 151 -6.50 -10.07 -5.02
CA LEU A 151 -5.14 -10.24 -5.52
C LEU A 151 -4.75 -11.71 -5.35
N ALA A 152 -4.30 -12.35 -6.41
CA ALA A 152 -3.71 -13.68 -6.32
C ALA A 152 -2.21 -13.58 -6.62
N TYR A 153 -1.41 -14.23 -5.80
CA TYR A 153 0.04 -14.29 -5.93
C TYR A 153 0.49 -15.71 -6.23
N GLU A 154 1.75 -15.88 -6.59
CA GLU A 154 2.36 -17.21 -6.65
C GLU A 154 2.28 -17.91 -5.29
N ASN A 155 2.55 -19.23 -5.26
CA ASN A 155 2.46 -20.05 -4.05
C ASN A 155 1.08 -20.06 -3.38
N ASN A 156 0.00 -19.80 -4.16
CA ASN A 156 -1.38 -19.79 -3.70
C ASN A 156 -1.68 -18.77 -2.58
N ILE A 157 -0.89 -17.70 -2.47
CA ILE A 157 -1.19 -16.61 -1.54
C ILE A 157 -2.34 -15.79 -2.14
N GLN A 158 -3.35 -15.52 -1.30
CA GLN A 158 -4.50 -14.70 -1.67
C GLN A 158 -4.50 -13.42 -0.85
N GLY A 159 -4.97 -12.34 -1.46
CA GLY A 159 -5.13 -11.07 -0.76
C GLY A 159 -6.40 -10.34 -1.17
N HIS A 160 -6.91 -9.49 -0.29
CA HIS A 160 -7.89 -8.50 -0.68
C HIS A 160 -7.69 -7.16 0.03
N ILE A 161 -8.05 -6.11 -0.67
CA ILE A 161 -8.04 -4.73 -0.19
C ILE A 161 -9.48 -4.21 -0.29
N TYR A 162 -10.06 -3.87 0.86
CA TYR A 162 -11.35 -3.23 0.92
C TYR A 162 -11.18 -1.77 1.35
N VAL A 163 -11.56 -0.85 0.48
CA VAL A 163 -11.53 0.58 0.78
C VAL A 163 -12.90 1.21 0.58
N SER A 164 -13.28 2.09 1.50
CA SER A 164 -14.54 2.80 1.43
C SER A 164 -14.48 4.14 2.16
N ARG A 165 -15.10 5.16 1.57
CA ARG A 165 -15.29 6.47 2.19
C ARG A 165 -16.66 6.65 2.85
N LEU A 166 -17.47 5.59 2.93
CA LEU A 166 -18.86 5.66 3.41
C LEU A 166 -19.06 5.19 4.86
N HIS A 167 -17.99 4.76 5.52
CA HIS A 167 -18.06 4.22 6.88
C HIS A 167 -18.01 5.33 7.93
N SER A 168 -19.01 5.34 8.83
CA SER A 168 -19.09 6.31 9.94
C SER A 168 -18.01 6.10 11.02
N PHE A 169 -17.33 4.97 11.01
CA PHE A 169 -16.18 4.69 11.85
C PHE A 169 -14.92 4.57 10.98
N LYS A 170 -13.77 4.87 11.59
CA LYS A 170 -12.47 4.67 10.96
C LYS A 170 -11.96 3.26 11.26
N GLU A 171 -11.52 2.54 10.23
CA GLU A 171 -10.84 1.26 10.36
C GLU A 171 -9.64 1.21 9.43
N HIS A 172 -8.44 0.97 9.99
CA HIS A 172 -7.22 0.76 9.25
C HIS A 172 -6.61 -0.58 9.68
N ARG A 173 -7.27 -1.66 9.30
CA ARG A 173 -6.94 -3.02 9.71
C ARG A 173 -6.11 -3.72 8.66
N LEU A 174 -5.06 -4.41 9.13
CA LEU A 174 -4.23 -5.32 8.35
C LEU A 174 -4.17 -6.67 9.05
N VAL A 175 -4.43 -7.74 8.32
CA VAL A 175 -4.39 -9.12 8.84
C VAL A 175 -3.59 -10.00 7.90
N LEU A 176 -2.69 -10.79 8.47
CA LEU A 176 -1.93 -11.82 7.78
C LEU A 176 -2.24 -13.18 8.43
N VAL A 177 -2.62 -14.14 7.62
CA VAL A 177 -2.91 -15.51 8.05
C VAL A 177 -1.90 -16.44 7.42
N GLY A 178 -1.18 -17.16 8.25
CA GLY A 178 -0.26 -18.23 7.85
C GLY A 178 -0.71 -19.60 8.33
N ASP A 179 0.01 -20.61 7.94
CA ASP A 179 -0.31 -22.01 8.32
C ASP A 179 -0.04 -22.31 9.81
N LYS A 180 0.73 -21.44 10.51
CA LYS A 180 1.05 -21.61 11.94
C LYS A 180 0.48 -20.54 12.84
N GLY A 181 -0.14 -19.50 12.31
CA GLY A 181 -0.69 -18.44 13.13
C GLY A 181 -1.19 -17.26 12.32
N MET A 182 -1.53 -16.17 13.02
CA MET A 182 -2.09 -14.96 12.42
C MET A 182 -1.49 -13.72 13.06
N ILE A 183 -1.28 -12.68 12.25
CA ILE A 183 -0.94 -11.34 12.72
C ILE A 183 -2.13 -10.43 12.43
N HIS A 184 -2.49 -9.62 13.42
CA HIS A 184 -3.51 -8.58 13.30
C HIS A 184 -2.93 -7.24 13.76
N PHE A 185 -3.13 -6.21 12.95
CA PHE A 185 -2.76 -4.84 13.26
C PHE A 185 -3.92 -3.90 12.91
N ASP A 186 -4.26 -2.98 13.81
CA ASP A 186 -5.26 -1.93 13.58
C ASP A 186 -4.70 -0.57 14.00
N ASP A 187 -4.31 0.24 13.00
CA ASP A 187 -3.77 1.59 13.22
C ASP A 187 -4.84 2.61 13.66
N SER A 188 -6.12 2.27 13.53
CA SER A 188 -7.23 3.12 13.95
C SER A 188 -7.69 2.88 15.38
N ALA A 189 -7.29 1.77 15.98
CA ALA A 189 -7.62 1.46 17.38
C ALA A 189 -6.84 2.37 18.34
N GLU A 190 -7.45 2.71 19.48
CA GLU A 190 -6.89 3.63 20.48
C GLU A 190 -5.45 3.26 20.90
N ASN A 191 -5.18 1.98 21.12
CA ASN A 191 -3.87 1.47 21.52
C ASN A 191 -3.03 0.92 20.36
N LYS A 192 -3.49 1.07 19.10
CA LYS A 192 -2.82 0.57 17.89
C LYS A 192 -2.23 -0.84 18.05
N PRO A 193 -3.02 -1.85 18.45
CA PRO A 193 -2.51 -3.15 18.84
C PRO A 193 -1.93 -3.90 17.65
N LEU A 194 -0.70 -4.40 17.82
CA LEU A 194 -0.12 -5.45 16.99
C LEU A 194 -0.22 -6.76 17.76
N MET A 195 -1.04 -7.68 17.29
CA MET A 195 -1.29 -8.96 17.96
C MET A 195 -0.85 -10.12 17.09
N VAL A 196 -0.26 -11.11 17.73
CA VAL A 196 0.11 -12.38 17.11
C VAL A 196 -0.70 -13.49 17.78
N TYR A 197 -1.37 -14.28 16.97
CA TYR A 197 -2.16 -15.43 17.42
C TYR A 197 -1.48 -16.71 16.98
N ASP A 198 -1.22 -17.60 17.95
CA ASP A 198 -0.58 -18.91 17.73
C ASP A 198 -1.61 -20.02 17.41
N LYS A 199 -2.85 -19.63 17.15
CA LYS A 199 -3.93 -20.54 16.78
C LYS A 199 -3.83 -20.91 15.30
N GLY A 200 -4.13 -22.17 15.01
CA GLY A 200 -4.02 -22.70 13.66
C GLY A 200 -4.72 -24.03 13.51
N ILE A 201 -4.40 -24.71 12.41
CA ILE A 201 -4.89 -26.07 12.13
C ILE A 201 -3.67 -26.98 12.00
N ASP A 202 -3.62 -28.02 12.82
CA ASP A 202 -2.66 -29.11 12.72
C ASP A 202 -3.29 -30.32 12.02
N TRP A 203 -2.47 -31.24 11.52
CA TRP A 203 -2.93 -32.44 10.87
C TRP A 203 -2.60 -33.64 11.74
N GLU A 204 -3.62 -34.31 12.28
CA GLU A 204 -3.48 -35.52 13.05
C GLU A 204 -4.11 -36.72 12.32
N GLN A 205 -3.32 -37.75 12.02
CA GLN A 205 -3.78 -38.95 11.29
C GLN A 205 -4.53 -38.63 9.96
N GLY A 206 -4.07 -37.58 9.24
CA GLY A 206 -4.68 -37.13 7.97
C GLY A 206 -5.98 -36.33 8.13
N LYS A 207 -6.32 -35.88 9.32
CA LYS A 207 -7.49 -35.02 9.58
C LYS A 207 -7.05 -33.67 10.15
N PRO A 208 -7.73 -32.55 9.75
CA PRO A 208 -7.45 -31.24 10.31
C PRO A 208 -7.97 -31.14 11.74
N VAL A 209 -7.12 -30.71 12.67
CA VAL A 209 -7.44 -30.50 14.09
C VAL A 209 -7.10 -29.07 14.47
N LYS A 210 -8.01 -28.40 15.16
CA LYS A 210 -7.78 -27.06 15.67
C LYS A 210 -6.69 -27.06 16.75
N ARG A 211 -5.70 -26.18 16.59
CA ARG A 211 -4.73 -25.85 17.63
C ARG A 211 -5.18 -24.59 18.37
N ASP A 212 -5.37 -24.70 19.68
CA ASP A 212 -5.73 -23.60 20.59
C ASP A 212 -4.51 -22.90 21.18
#